data_a11b5a5cc011e4ef8f7a7e2a159c2565
#
_entry.id   a11b5a5cc011e4ef8f7a7e2a159c2565
#
_cell.length_a   1.000
_cell.length_b   1.000
_cell.length_c   1.000
_cell.angle_alpha   90.00
_cell.angle_beta   90.00
_cell.angle_gamma   90.00
#
_symmetry.space_group_name_H-M   'P 1'
#
loop_
_entity.id
_entity.type
_entity.pdbx_description
1 polymer ?
#
loop_
_entity_poly.entity_id
_entity_poly.type
_entity_poly.pdbx_seq_one_letter_code
_entity_poly.pdbx_strand_id
1 'polypeptide(L)'
;VVAVTKARRSPVTLEYELDDAGRGHRDRALAQLLCRITGAEDACIVNNNAAAVLLMLAATASGKEVVVSRGELVEIGGAFRIPDVMRQAGCTLHEVGTTNRKHSNSYRQAVNENTALLMKVHTSNYSIQGFTKAIDEAELVALGKELDVPVGTDLGSGSLVDLSQYGLPKEPMPQELIAAGGRVGGVSGGQMVRGRPGGR
;
A
#
# COMPACT_ATOMS: atom_id res chain seq x y z
N VAL A 1 14.06 16.16 -18.50
CA VAL A 1 15.07 15.96 -19.55
C VAL A 1 16.40 16.57 -19.13
N VAL A 2 16.48 17.86 -18.73
CA VAL A 2 17.73 18.57 -18.38
C VAL A 2 18.50 17.87 -17.24
N ALA A 3 17.83 17.48 -16.14
CA ALA A 3 18.45 16.81 -15.00
C ALA A 3 19.06 15.45 -15.39
N VAL A 4 18.36 14.68 -16.23
CA VAL A 4 18.84 13.38 -16.72
C VAL A 4 20.08 13.56 -17.61
N THR A 5 20.08 14.55 -18.49
CA THR A 5 21.23 14.87 -19.34
C THR A 5 22.44 15.30 -18.53
N LYS A 6 22.22 16.09 -17.46
CA LYS A 6 23.29 16.50 -16.54
C LYS A 6 23.88 15.30 -15.80
N ALA A 7 23.04 14.43 -15.24
CA ALA A 7 23.47 13.23 -14.53
C ALA A 7 24.28 12.25 -15.42
N ARG A 8 23.97 12.18 -16.73
CA ARG A 8 24.72 11.34 -17.68
C ARG A 8 26.09 11.89 -18.06
N ARG A 9 26.35 13.17 -17.86
CA ARG A 9 27.58 13.86 -18.24
C ARG A 9 28.54 14.14 -17.11
N SER A 10 28.15 13.86 -15.87
CA SER A 10 28.94 14.16 -14.67
C SER A 10 28.94 12.96 -13.72
N PRO A 11 29.96 12.77 -12.92
CA PRO A 11 29.92 11.84 -11.80
C PRO A 11 28.73 12.15 -10.89
N VAL A 12 28.03 11.13 -10.43
CA VAL A 12 26.89 11.24 -9.52
C VAL A 12 27.13 10.39 -8.27
N THR A 13 26.68 10.87 -7.12
CA THR A 13 26.82 10.20 -5.82
C THR A 13 25.70 9.21 -5.54
N LEU A 14 25.19 8.51 -6.57
CA LEU A 14 24.01 7.66 -6.48
C LEU A 14 24.18 6.50 -5.48
N GLU A 15 25.40 5.96 -5.39
CA GLU A 15 25.76 4.84 -4.50
C GLU A 15 26.72 5.23 -3.39
N TYR A 16 26.95 6.53 -3.19
CA TYR A 16 27.95 7.01 -2.25
C TYR A 16 27.33 7.96 -1.22
N GLU A 17 27.52 7.62 0.05
CA GLU A 17 27.13 8.46 1.18
C GLU A 17 28.18 9.53 1.40
N LEU A 18 27.82 10.78 1.21
CA LEU A 18 28.75 11.91 1.43
C LEU A 18 29.04 12.14 2.91
N ASP A 19 28.07 11.87 3.79
CA ASP A 19 28.18 12.09 5.23
C ASP A 19 29.12 11.07 5.90
N ASP A 20 29.01 9.80 5.48
CA ASP A 20 29.75 8.69 6.08
C ASP A 20 30.94 8.23 5.22
N ALA A 21 31.17 8.88 4.08
CA ALA A 21 32.21 8.54 3.10
C ALA A 21 32.21 7.04 2.71
N GLY A 22 31.01 6.45 2.64
CA GLY A 22 30.78 5.03 2.41
C GLY A 22 29.84 4.73 1.25
N ARG A 23 29.63 3.44 0.99
CA ARG A 23 28.68 2.98 -0.01
C ARG A 23 27.25 3.05 0.55
N GLY A 24 26.35 3.77 -0.13
CA GLY A 24 24.96 3.96 0.24
C GLY A 24 23.98 3.21 -0.67
N HIS A 25 22.71 3.22 -0.30
CA HIS A 25 21.61 2.70 -1.11
C HIS A 25 21.20 3.69 -2.19
N ARG A 26 20.95 3.20 -3.42
CA ARG A 26 20.61 4.05 -4.59
C ARG A 26 19.30 4.80 -4.45
N ASP A 27 18.36 4.28 -3.70
CA ASP A 27 17.00 4.82 -3.50
C ASP A 27 16.86 5.73 -2.28
N ARG A 28 17.93 5.86 -1.46
CA ARG A 28 17.88 6.62 -0.19
C ARG A 28 17.33 8.04 -0.34
N ALA A 29 17.83 8.82 -1.30
CA ALA A 29 17.37 10.19 -1.50
C ALA A 29 15.88 10.27 -1.85
N LEU A 30 15.39 9.32 -2.65
CA LEU A 30 13.98 9.21 -3.01
C LEU A 30 13.14 8.70 -1.84
N ALA A 31 13.63 7.71 -1.09
CA ALA A 31 12.98 7.22 0.12
C ALA A 31 12.80 8.34 1.16
N GLN A 32 13.84 9.11 1.42
CA GLN A 32 13.80 10.28 2.32
C GLN A 32 12.79 11.33 1.83
N LEU A 33 12.74 11.60 0.52
CA LEU A 33 11.78 12.54 -0.04
C LEU A 33 10.35 12.03 0.15
N LEU A 34 10.10 10.75 -0.12
CA LEU A 34 8.79 10.13 0.10
C LEU A 34 8.39 10.18 1.58
N CYS A 35 9.28 9.85 2.50
CA CYS A 35 9.01 9.96 3.94
C CYS A 35 8.62 11.38 4.35
N ARG A 36 9.29 12.39 3.81
CA ARG A 36 8.96 13.81 4.06
C ARG A 36 7.61 14.22 3.51
N ILE A 37 7.23 13.71 2.33
CA ILE A 37 5.95 14.04 1.68
C ILE A 37 4.80 13.29 2.35
N THR A 38 5.00 12.03 2.72
CA THR A 38 3.92 11.16 3.19
C THR A 38 3.79 11.10 4.71
N GLY A 39 4.83 11.49 5.44
CA GLY A 39 4.91 11.28 6.89
C GLY A 39 5.26 9.84 7.28
N ALA A 40 5.61 9.00 6.33
CA ALA A 40 6.01 7.61 6.57
C ALA A 40 7.35 7.55 7.32
N GLU A 41 7.56 6.45 8.06
CA GLU A 41 8.82 6.15 8.75
C GLU A 41 9.90 5.72 7.76
N ASP A 42 9.50 4.96 6.75
CA ASP A 42 10.40 4.46 5.71
C ASP A 42 9.65 4.29 4.39
N ALA A 43 10.39 4.29 3.29
CA ALA A 43 9.84 4.13 1.94
C ALA A 43 10.84 3.42 1.03
N CYS A 44 10.33 2.64 0.08
CA CYS A 44 11.15 2.09 -0.99
C CYS A 44 10.46 2.27 -2.34
N ILE A 45 11.25 2.22 -3.41
CA ILE A 45 10.77 2.34 -4.78
C ILE A 45 11.05 1.04 -5.51
N VAL A 46 10.02 0.53 -6.15
CA VAL A 46 10.08 -0.63 -7.03
C VAL A 46 9.56 -0.25 -8.42
N ASN A 47 9.69 -1.11 -9.40
CA ASN A 47 9.42 -0.77 -10.79
C ASN A 47 7.93 -0.57 -11.15
N ASN A 48 7.00 -1.09 -10.34
CA ASN A 48 5.55 -0.90 -10.53
C ASN A 48 4.75 -1.26 -9.27
N ASN A 49 3.44 -0.95 -9.26
CA ASN A 49 2.56 -1.21 -8.12
C ASN A 49 2.40 -2.71 -7.82
N ALA A 50 2.39 -3.57 -8.84
CA ALA A 50 2.33 -5.02 -8.64
C ALA A 50 3.51 -5.54 -7.82
N ALA A 51 4.72 -5.02 -8.09
CA ALA A 51 5.91 -5.33 -7.32
C ALA A 51 5.84 -4.74 -5.89
N ALA A 52 5.24 -3.57 -5.71
CA ALA A 52 5.02 -2.99 -4.38
C ALA A 52 4.07 -3.87 -3.54
N VAL A 53 2.95 -4.31 -4.12
CA VAL A 53 1.99 -5.20 -3.46
C VAL A 53 2.62 -6.56 -3.13
N LEU A 54 3.37 -7.15 -4.07
CA LEU A 54 4.08 -8.41 -3.83
C LEU A 54 5.08 -8.28 -2.68
N LEU A 55 5.88 -7.22 -2.67
CA LEU A 55 6.87 -6.97 -1.62
C LEU A 55 6.20 -6.73 -0.27
N MET A 56 5.12 -5.93 -0.23
CA MET A 56 4.32 -5.70 0.97
C MET A 56 3.82 -7.01 1.58
N LEU A 57 3.19 -7.85 0.77
CA LEU A 57 2.64 -9.13 1.20
C LEU A 57 3.73 -10.10 1.65
N ALA A 58 4.81 -10.24 0.88
CA ALA A 58 5.92 -11.13 1.23
C ALA A 58 6.61 -10.71 2.54
N ALA A 59 6.77 -9.41 2.77
CA ALA A 59 7.42 -8.89 3.97
C ALA A 59 6.54 -8.95 5.23
N THR A 60 5.21 -8.89 5.09
CA THR A 60 4.30 -8.77 6.24
C THR A 60 3.52 -10.05 6.55
N ALA A 61 3.26 -10.89 5.56
CA ALA A 61 2.28 -11.97 5.68
C ALA A 61 2.69 -13.31 5.05
N SER A 62 3.96 -13.49 4.64
CA SER A 62 4.42 -14.76 4.08
C SER A 62 4.20 -15.91 5.06
N GLY A 63 3.60 -17.01 4.58
CA GLY A 63 3.23 -18.18 5.38
C GLY A 63 1.98 -18.01 6.25
N LYS A 64 1.30 -16.86 6.17
CA LYS A 64 0.13 -16.52 6.98
C LYS A 64 -1.08 -16.10 6.14
N GLU A 65 -2.19 -15.81 6.83
CA GLU A 65 -3.43 -15.36 6.20
C GLU A 65 -3.48 -13.84 6.03
N VAL A 66 -4.04 -13.42 4.89
CA VAL A 66 -4.38 -12.03 4.58
C VAL A 66 -5.89 -11.95 4.37
N VAL A 67 -6.56 -11.18 5.21
CA VAL A 67 -8.01 -10.98 5.12
C VAL A 67 -8.28 -9.81 4.17
N VAL A 68 -9.05 -10.06 3.13
CA VAL A 68 -9.43 -9.08 2.11
C VAL A 68 -10.90 -9.20 1.72
N SER A 69 -11.51 -8.08 1.36
CA SER A 69 -12.89 -8.10 0.88
C SER A 69 -13.01 -8.75 -0.49
N ARG A 70 -13.99 -9.64 -0.67
CA ARG A 70 -14.31 -10.25 -1.97
C ARG A 70 -14.54 -9.21 -3.07
N GLY A 71 -15.21 -8.11 -2.77
CA GLY A 71 -15.43 -7.02 -3.74
C GLY A 71 -14.20 -6.16 -4.04
N GLU A 72 -13.03 -6.50 -3.48
CA GLU A 72 -11.75 -5.83 -3.71
C GLU A 72 -10.72 -6.76 -4.37
N LEU A 73 -11.13 -7.96 -4.78
CA LEU A 73 -10.30 -8.89 -5.54
C LEU A 73 -10.24 -8.46 -7.01
N VAL A 74 -9.44 -7.44 -7.27
CA VAL A 74 -9.35 -6.81 -8.58
C VAL A 74 -8.49 -7.61 -9.56
N GLU A 75 -8.79 -7.44 -10.85
CA GLU A 75 -7.92 -7.80 -11.97
C GLU A 75 -7.66 -6.56 -12.81
N ILE A 76 -6.40 -6.18 -12.97
CA ILE A 76 -5.96 -4.96 -13.67
C ILE A 76 -4.79 -5.27 -14.61
N GLY A 77 -4.70 -4.54 -15.72
CA GLY A 77 -3.50 -4.39 -16.52
C GLY A 77 -2.81 -5.67 -16.99
N GLY A 78 -3.53 -6.57 -17.69
CA GLY A 78 -2.92 -7.73 -18.31
C GLY A 78 -2.70 -8.92 -17.37
N ALA A 79 -3.66 -9.19 -16.50
CA ALA A 79 -3.74 -10.34 -15.59
C ALA A 79 -3.06 -10.15 -14.22
N PHE A 80 -2.87 -8.91 -13.73
CA PHE A 80 -2.57 -8.69 -12.33
C PHE A 80 -3.83 -9.00 -11.51
N ARG A 81 -3.80 -10.06 -10.72
CA ARG A 81 -4.89 -10.49 -9.83
C ARG A 81 -4.39 -10.54 -8.41
N ILE A 82 -5.12 -9.93 -7.49
CA ILE A 82 -4.77 -9.95 -6.07
C ILE A 82 -4.57 -11.39 -5.53
N PRO A 83 -5.45 -12.38 -5.82
CA PRO A 83 -5.23 -13.75 -5.35
C PRO A 83 -3.94 -14.39 -5.88
N ASP A 84 -3.55 -14.09 -7.11
CA ASP A 84 -2.33 -14.66 -7.71
C ASP A 84 -1.07 -14.04 -7.08
N VAL A 85 -1.10 -12.73 -6.81
CA VAL A 85 0.00 -12.03 -6.12
C VAL A 85 0.15 -12.52 -4.69
N MET A 86 -0.97 -12.73 -3.96
CA MET A 86 -0.94 -13.31 -2.61
C MET A 86 -0.30 -14.70 -2.61
N ARG A 87 -0.67 -15.55 -3.56
CA ARG A 87 -0.07 -16.89 -3.72
C ARG A 87 1.42 -16.82 -3.99
N GLN A 88 1.86 -15.90 -4.88
CA GLN A 88 3.29 -15.69 -5.16
C GLN A 88 4.06 -15.15 -3.96
N ALA A 89 3.43 -14.35 -3.12
CA ALA A 89 4.00 -13.86 -1.86
C ALA A 89 4.05 -14.93 -0.75
N GLY A 90 3.47 -16.12 -0.99
CA GLY A 90 3.38 -17.18 0.00
C GLY A 90 2.27 -16.96 1.04
N CYS A 91 1.29 -16.09 0.75
CA CYS A 91 0.18 -15.81 1.64
C CYS A 91 -1.03 -16.70 1.34
N THR A 92 -1.84 -16.96 2.35
CA THR A 92 -3.16 -17.56 2.21
C THR A 92 -4.23 -16.46 2.15
N LEU A 93 -5.03 -16.46 1.09
CA LEU A 93 -6.15 -15.54 0.93
C LEU A 93 -7.31 -15.96 1.84
N HIS A 94 -7.81 -15.05 2.67
CA HIS A 94 -9.04 -15.19 3.44
C HIS A 94 -10.05 -14.13 3.00
N GLU A 95 -11.04 -14.54 2.21
CA GLU A 95 -12.05 -13.63 1.66
C GLU A 95 -13.15 -13.33 2.67
N VAL A 96 -13.56 -12.04 2.77
CA VAL A 96 -14.68 -11.60 3.63
C VAL A 96 -15.72 -10.81 2.87
N GLY A 97 -16.94 -10.85 3.39
CA GLY A 97 -18.08 -10.14 2.83
C GLY A 97 -18.57 -10.72 1.49
N THR A 98 -19.28 -9.89 0.75
CA THR A 98 -19.81 -10.21 -0.59
C THR A 98 -19.31 -9.18 -1.60
N THR A 99 -19.59 -9.37 -2.88
CA THR A 99 -19.16 -8.46 -3.94
C THR A 99 -19.56 -7.01 -3.67
N ASN A 100 -20.79 -6.78 -3.19
CA ASN A 100 -21.38 -5.45 -3.04
C ASN A 100 -21.52 -4.98 -1.59
N ARG A 101 -21.40 -5.88 -0.60
CA ARG A 101 -21.57 -5.51 0.82
C ARG A 101 -20.45 -6.04 1.69
N LYS A 102 -19.84 -5.11 2.43
CA LYS A 102 -18.73 -5.34 3.35
C LYS A 102 -19.11 -4.77 4.71
N HIS A 103 -18.90 -5.54 5.76
CA HIS A 103 -19.20 -5.15 7.14
C HIS A 103 -17.99 -5.42 8.02
N SER A 104 -17.70 -4.53 8.96
CA SER A 104 -16.62 -4.69 9.95
C SER A 104 -16.73 -6.01 10.72
N ASN A 105 -17.95 -6.48 10.98
CA ASN A 105 -18.17 -7.76 11.63
C ASN A 105 -17.66 -8.96 10.84
N SER A 106 -17.68 -8.89 9.51
CA SER A 106 -17.12 -9.96 8.66
C SER A 106 -15.61 -10.10 8.85
N TYR A 107 -14.90 -8.99 9.00
CA TYR A 107 -13.47 -9.00 9.32
C TYR A 107 -13.19 -9.52 10.73
N ARG A 108 -14.00 -9.08 11.74
CA ARG A 108 -13.86 -9.60 13.11
C ARG A 108 -13.98 -11.11 13.21
N GLN A 109 -14.92 -11.68 12.47
CA GLN A 109 -15.15 -13.12 12.45
C GLN A 109 -14.07 -13.90 11.68
N ALA A 110 -13.37 -13.26 10.76
CA ALA A 110 -12.34 -13.88 9.94
C ALA A 110 -10.95 -13.87 10.61
N VAL A 111 -10.69 -12.90 11.48
CA VAL A 111 -9.40 -12.78 12.16
C VAL A 111 -9.19 -13.94 13.12
N ASN A 112 -8.03 -14.57 13.00
CA ASN A 112 -7.59 -15.70 13.84
C ASN A 112 -6.06 -15.61 14.06
N GLU A 113 -5.49 -16.56 14.77
CA GLU A 113 -4.06 -16.61 15.13
C GLU A 113 -3.09 -16.65 13.92
N ASN A 114 -3.58 -17.08 12.77
CA ASN A 114 -2.81 -17.12 11.52
C ASN A 114 -2.93 -15.82 10.72
N THR A 115 -3.82 -14.91 11.09
CA THR A 115 -4.03 -13.64 10.36
C THR A 115 -2.86 -12.69 10.61
N ALA A 116 -2.16 -12.31 9.54
CA ALA A 116 -1.04 -11.37 9.59
C ALA A 116 -1.40 -9.95 9.12
N LEU A 117 -2.41 -9.82 8.26
CA LEU A 117 -2.72 -8.55 7.61
C LEU A 117 -4.22 -8.44 7.28
N LEU A 118 -4.81 -7.29 7.56
CA LEU A 118 -6.05 -6.85 6.91
C LEU A 118 -5.68 -6.02 5.69
N MET A 119 -6.11 -6.44 4.52
CA MET A 119 -5.77 -5.75 3.28
C MET A 119 -6.96 -5.02 2.70
N LYS A 120 -6.74 -3.77 2.33
CA LYS A 120 -7.64 -2.97 1.51
C LYS A 120 -7.06 -2.79 0.12
N VAL A 121 -7.91 -2.92 -0.89
CA VAL A 121 -7.54 -2.65 -2.28
C VAL A 121 -8.48 -1.60 -2.85
N HIS A 122 -7.91 -0.50 -3.33
CA HIS A 122 -8.66 0.55 -3.99
C HIS A 122 -9.06 0.12 -5.41
N THR A 123 -10.36 0.15 -5.68
CA THR A 123 -10.92 -0.25 -6.99
C THR A 123 -10.91 0.95 -7.95
N SER A 124 -9.73 1.32 -8.46
CA SER A 124 -9.52 2.50 -9.30
C SER A 124 -10.12 2.40 -10.71
N ASN A 125 -10.40 1.18 -11.18
CA ASN A 125 -10.82 0.90 -12.56
C ASN A 125 -12.28 0.47 -12.72
N TYR A 126 -13.04 0.34 -11.64
CA TYR A 126 -14.47 0.07 -11.68
C TYR A 126 -15.18 0.58 -10.42
N SER A 127 -16.50 0.69 -10.49
CA SER A 127 -17.35 1.03 -9.35
C SER A 127 -18.49 0.03 -9.20
N ILE A 128 -18.86 -0.29 -7.95
CA ILE A 128 -20.02 -1.13 -7.65
C ILE A 128 -21.15 -0.20 -7.22
N GLN A 129 -22.28 -0.25 -7.92
CA GLN A 129 -23.44 0.61 -7.69
C GLN A 129 -24.67 -0.18 -7.23
N GLY A 130 -25.64 0.51 -6.64
CA GLY A 130 -26.89 -0.07 -6.14
C GLY A 130 -26.86 -0.30 -4.63
N PHE A 131 -27.34 -1.44 -4.16
CA PHE A 131 -27.35 -1.79 -2.74
C PHE A 131 -25.94 -2.17 -2.25
N THR A 132 -25.10 -1.18 -2.04
CA THR A 132 -23.70 -1.37 -1.66
C THR A 132 -23.45 -0.92 -0.22
N LYS A 133 -22.47 -1.55 0.43
CA LYS A 133 -21.83 -1.07 1.65
C LYS A 133 -20.34 -1.38 1.58
N ALA A 134 -19.51 -0.36 1.71
CA ALA A 134 -18.07 -0.49 1.81
C ALA A 134 -17.61 -0.13 3.23
N ILE A 135 -16.46 -0.66 3.61
CA ILE A 135 -15.69 -0.20 4.77
C ILE A 135 -14.66 0.78 4.23
N ASP A 136 -14.64 1.99 4.76
CA ASP A 136 -13.61 2.95 4.40
C ASP A 136 -12.26 2.59 5.05
N GLU A 137 -11.23 3.31 4.66
CA GLU A 137 -9.88 3.01 5.11
C GLU A 137 -9.68 3.32 6.60
N ALA A 138 -10.25 4.41 7.09
CA ALA A 138 -10.16 4.79 8.50
C ALA A 138 -10.89 3.79 9.39
N GLU A 139 -12.07 3.29 8.95
CA GLU A 139 -12.81 2.24 9.65
C GLU A 139 -12.00 0.93 9.70
N LEU A 140 -11.35 0.53 8.60
CA LEU A 140 -10.52 -0.68 8.58
C LEU A 140 -9.28 -0.54 9.46
N VAL A 141 -8.63 0.63 9.46
CA VAL A 141 -7.48 0.92 10.34
C VAL A 141 -7.89 0.89 11.81
N ALA A 142 -9.04 1.48 12.16
CA ALA A 142 -9.58 1.42 13.53
C ALA A 142 -9.84 -0.03 13.95
N LEU A 143 -10.41 -0.83 13.07
CA LEU A 143 -10.65 -2.25 13.28
C LEU A 143 -9.36 -3.05 13.44
N GLY A 144 -8.34 -2.77 12.62
CA GLY A 144 -7.02 -3.39 12.76
C GLY A 144 -6.36 -3.09 14.11
N LYS A 145 -6.52 -1.87 14.62
CA LYS A 145 -6.07 -1.50 15.97
C LYS A 145 -6.83 -2.26 17.07
N GLU A 146 -8.16 -2.40 16.92
CA GLU A 146 -9.00 -3.15 17.86
C GLU A 146 -8.58 -4.64 17.93
N LEU A 147 -8.23 -5.23 16.79
CA LEU A 147 -7.90 -6.65 16.66
C LEU A 147 -6.40 -6.97 16.79
N ASP A 148 -5.56 -5.97 16.97
CA ASP A 148 -4.09 -6.04 16.97
C ASP A 148 -3.53 -6.68 15.68
N VAL A 149 -4.17 -6.39 14.55
CA VAL A 149 -3.75 -6.85 13.22
C VAL A 149 -3.39 -5.64 12.35
N PRO A 150 -2.21 -5.60 11.73
CA PRO A 150 -1.82 -4.48 10.87
C PRO A 150 -2.73 -4.36 9.65
N VAL A 151 -2.88 -3.13 9.16
CA VAL A 151 -3.62 -2.83 7.92
C VAL A 151 -2.65 -2.43 6.83
N GLY A 152 -2.76 -3.08 5.68
CA GLY A 152 -2.05 -2.73 4.46
C GLY A 152 -3.02 -2.31 3.36
N THR A 153 -2.65 -1.31 2.57
CA THR A 153 -3.51 -0.78 1.51
C THR A 153 -2.78 -0.77 0.17
N ASP A 154 -3.42 -1.36 -0.84
CA ASP A 154 -3.11 -1.09 -2.24
C ASP A 154 -3.94 0.12 -2.68
N LEU A 155 -3.28 1.26 -2.82
CA LEU A 155 -3.91 2.52 -3.22
C LEU A 155 -4.18 2.60 -4.74
N GLY A 156 -3.80 1.58 -5.50
CA GLY A 156 -3.98 1.56 -6.94
C GLY A 156 -3.25 2.72 -7.61
N SER A 157 -3.99 3.60 -8.29
CA SER A 157 -3.45 4.81 -8.91
C SER A 157 -2.89 5.77 -7.89
N GLY A 158 -3.56 5.97 -6.77
CA GLY A 158 -3.12 6.83 -5.67
C GLY A 158 -2.61 8.22 -6.08
N SER A 159 -2.57 9.16 -5.19
CA SER A 159 -1.98 10.47 -5.46
C SER A 159 -1.20 10.98 -4.25
N LEU A 160 -0.08 11.68 -4.50
CA LEU A 160 0.65 12.42 -3.48
C LEU A 160 0.07 13.83 -3.25
N VAL A 161 -0.91 14.23 -4.05
CA VAL A 161 -1.55 15.54 -4.01
C VAL A 161 -3.07 15.34 -4.00
N ASP A 162 -3.77 16.13 -3.22
CA ASP A 162 -5.24 16.15 -3.25
C ASP A 162 -5.74 16.72 -4.57
N LEU A 163 -6.18 15.83 -5.46
CA LEU A 163 -6.65 16.18 -6.80
C LEU A 163 -7.98 16.97 -6.77
N SER A 164 -8.75 16.88 -5.68
CA SER A 164 -10.01 17.62 -5.55
C SER A 164 -9.83 19.14 -5.54
N GLN A 165 -8.65 19.61 -5.13
CA GLN A 165 -8.27 21.03 -5.19
C GLN A 165 -8.20 21.57 -6.64
N TYR A 166 -8.08 20.67 -7.60
CA TYR A 166 -8.02 21.00 -9.04
C TYR A 166 -9.31 20.63 -9.79
N GLY A 167 -10.39 20.33 -9.04
CA GLY A 167 -11.69 19.95 -9.64
C GLY A 167 -11.71 18.51 -10.22
N LEU A 168 -10.74 17.68 -9.89
CA LEU A 168 -10.67 16.27 -10.26
C LEU A 168 -11.25 15.37 -9.16
N PRO A 169 -11.67 14.15 -9.46
CA PRO A 169 -12.07 13.18 -8.44
C PRO A 169 -10.96 12.99 -7.40
N LYS A 170 -11.36 12.88 -6.13
CA LYS A 170 -10.41 12.60 -5.06
C LYS A 170 -9.88 11.16 -5.20
N GLU A 171 -8.56 11.02 -5.26
CA GLU A 171 -7.85 9.75 -5.18
C GLU A 171 -7.33 9.53 -3.75
N PRO A 172 -7.23 8.28 -3.29
CA PRO A 172 -6.66 8.00 -1.98
C PRO A 172 -5.20 8.43 -1.92
N MET A 173 -4.80 8.98 -0.78
CA MET A 173 -3.44 9.48 -0.56
C MET A 173 -2.70 8.67 0.51
N PRO A 174 -1.41 8.34 0.31
CA PRO A 174 -0.63 7.66 1.33
C PRO A 174 -0.48 8.46 2.64
N GLN A 175 -0.54 9.79 2.57
CA GLN A 175 -0.55 10.65 3.76
C GLN A 175 -1.77 10.38 4.66
N GLU A 176 -2.94 10.20 4.06
CA GLU A 176 -4.18 9.91 4.79
C GLU A 176 -4.12 8.53 5.46
N LEU A 177 -3.59 7.52 4.75
CA LEU A 177 -3.35 6.18 5.29
C LEU A 177 -2.42 6.22 6.50
N ILE A 178 -1.27 6.88 6.35
CA ILE A 178 -0.26 6.97 7.42
C ILE A 178 -0.80 7.75 8.63
N ALA A 179 -1.49 8.86 8.39
CA ALA A 179 -2.11 9.68 9.46
C ALA A 179 -3.20 8.89 10.21
N ALA A 180 -3.97 8.05 9.54
CA ALA A 180 -4.94 7.15 10.17
C ALA A 180 -4.29 6.04 11.01
N GLY A 181 -3.02 5.75 10.77
CA GLY A 181 -2.25 4.69 11.43
C GLY A 181 -2.15 3.39 10.64
N GLY A 182 -2.39 3.44 9.34
CA GLY A 182 -2.09 2.34 8.42
C GLY A 182 -0.59 2.02 8.43
N ARG A 183 -0.26 0.74 8.28
CA ARG A 183 1.12 0.26 8.47
C ARG A 183 1.93 0.25 7.18
N VAL A 184 1.32 -0.09 6.07
CA VAL A 184 1.98 -0.23 4.77
C VAL A 184 1.02 0.19 3.66
N GLY A 185 1.53 0.90 2.65
CA GLY A 185 0.76 1.27 1.48
C GLY A 185 1.58 1.12 0.20
N GLY A 186 0.98 0.53 -0.83
CA GLY A 186 1.50 0.51 -2.20
C GLY A 186 0.79 1.53 -3.07
N VAL A 187 1.52 2.27 -3.89
CA VAL A 187 1.00 3.31 -4.78
C VAL A 187 1.51 3.12 -6.20
N SER A 188 0.70 3.45 -7.19
CA SER A 188 1.12 3.47 -8.60
C SER A 188 2.33 4.40 -8.78
N GLY A 189 3.30 3.96 -9.59
CA GLY A 189 4.63 4.56 -9.64
C GLY A 189 5.67 3.73 -8.89
N GLY A 190 5.26 2.58 -8.30
CA GLY A 190 6.16 1.63 -7.67
C GLY A 190 6.68 2.09 -6.30
N GLN A 191 5.89 2.85 -5.56
CA GLN A 191 6.25 3.33 -4.25
C GLN A 191 5.58 2.48 -3.17
N MET A 192 6.35 2.09 -2.17
CA MET A 192 5.86 1.48 -0.94
C MET A 192 6.27 2.35 0.24
N VAL A 193 5.32 2.69 1.10
CA VAL A 193 5.55 3.50 2.29
C VAL A 193 5.12 2.71 3.54
N ARG A 194 5.86 2.88 4.63
CA ARG A 194 5.59 2.21 5.91
C ARG A 194 5.31 3.24 7.00
N GLY A 195 4.17 3.08 7.66
CA GLY A 195 3.82 3.83 8.87
C GLY A 195 4.51 3.28 10.12
N ARG A 196 4.60 4.10 11.16
CA ARG A 196 5.17 3.71 12.45
C ARG A 196 4.36 2.57 13.10
N PRO A 197 5.02 1.63 13.80
CA PRO A 197 4.32 0.74 14.71
C PRO A 197 3.54 1.57 15.71
N GLY A 198 2.25 1.28 15.89
CA GLY A 198 1.45 1.95 16.92
C GLY A 198 2.16 1.81 18.26
N GLY A 199 2.45 2.94 18.91
CA GLY A 199 2.92 2.94 20.28
C GLY A 199 1.83 2.33 21.17
N ARG A 200 2.23 1.45 22.08
CA ARG A 200 1.41 1.00 23.20
C ARG A 200 1.17 2.15 24.15
#